data_adb1cbfdc0d1fa2d44a97e850dd0bae6
#
_entry.id   adb1cbfdc0d1fa2d44a97e850dd0bae6
#
_cell.length_a   1.000
_cell.length_b   1.000
_cell.length_c   1.000
_cell.angle_alpha   90.00
_cell.angle_beta   90.00
_cell.angle_gamma   90.00
#
_symmetry.space_group_name_H-M   'P 1'
#
loop_
_entity.id
_entity.type
_entity.pdbx_description
1 polymer ?
#
loop_
_entity_poly.entity_id
_entity_poly.type
_entity_poly.pdbx_seq_one_letter_code
_entity_poly.pdbx_strand_id
1 'polypeptide(L)'
;MTLLRGNGTLATFLGDVRDYGADADVVAFEIEHYADVTERALRHAVAVASTRWDVEAVLLIHRIGIVLLSEPVVLVAVAAKHREAAFSTCEFLTDYLKSRAPLWKREVRGDAISTLFDA
;
A
#
# COMPACT_ATOMS: atom_id res chain seq x y z
N MET A 1 6.73 -6.14 18.23
CA MET A 1 6.22 -7.04 17.19
C MET A 1 7.35 -7.89 16.63
N THR A 2 7.11 -9.16 16.45
CA THR A 2 8.17 -10.11 16.11
C THR A 2 7.92 -10.78 14.78
N LEU A 3 7.69 -9.99 13.71
CA LEU A 3 7.43 -10.53 12.37
C LEU A 3 8.52 -11.47 11.87
N LEU A 4 9.78 -11.21 12.23
CA LEU A 4 10.91 -11.98 11.74
C LEU A 4 11.26 -13.18 12.60
N ARG A 5 10.83 -13.18 13.86
CA ARG A 5 11.35 -14.12 14.83
C ARG A 5 10.68 -15.48 14.73
N GLY A 6 11.42 -16.46 14.27
CA GLY A 6 10.95 -17.83 14.17
C GLY A 6 10.02 -18.16 13.01
N ASN A 7 9.74 -17.18 12.15
CA ASN A 7 8.81 -17.38 11.03
C ASN A 7 9.49 -17.92 9.77
N GLY A 8 10.81 -17.77 9.65
CA GLY A 8 11.56 -18.29 8.50
C GLY A 8 11.72 -17.30 7.36
N THR A 9 10.65 -16.70 6.88
CA THR A 9 10.70 -15.79 5.72
C THR A 9 9.87 -14.53 5.98
N LEU A 10 10.41 -13.39 5.58
CA LEU A 10 9.69 -12.13 5.50
C LEU A 10 9.82 -11.60 4.08
N ALA A 11 8.68 -11.43 3.39
CA ALA A 11 8.63 -10.76 2.10
C ALA A 11 8.03 -9.37 2.30
N THR A 12 8.63 -8.36 1.67
CA THR A 12 8.15 -6.99 1.76
C THR A 12 8.03 -6.37 0.39
N PHE A 13 7.04 -5.50 0.25
CA PHE A 13 6.91 -4.61 -0.89
C PHE A 13 6.75 -3.20 -0.36
N LEU A 14 7.61 -2.29 -0.81
CA LEU A 14 7.51 -0.87 -0.51
C LEU A 14 7.30 -0.13 -1.82
N GLY A 15 6.16 0.54 -1.94
CA GLY A 15 5.82 1.31 -3.13
C GLY A 15 5.92 2.80 -2.87
N ASP A 16 6.59 3.50 -3.77
CA ASP A 16 6.67 4.96 -3.74
C ASP A 16 5.65 5.56 -4.70
N VAL A 17 5.30 6.82 -4.46
CA VAL A 17 4.55 7.59 -5.44
C VAL A 17 5.46 7.83 -6.64
N ARG A 18 5.01 7.34 -7.80
CA ARG A 18 5.83 7.43 -9.02
C ARG A 18 5.92 8.87 -9.50
N ASP A 19 7.14 9.24 -9.88
CA ASP A 19 7.37 10.43 -10.69
C ASP A 19 7.28 10.00 -12.14
N TYR A 20 6.18 10.33 -12.79
CA TYR A 20 5.96 9.92 -14.18
C TYR A 20 6.75 10.76 -15.18
N GLY A 21 7.28 11.91 -14.76
CA GLY A 21 8.06 12.78 -15.63
C GLY A 21 7.28 13.40 -16.78
N ALA A 22 6.06 12.98 -17.01
CA ALA A 22 5.26 13.41 -18.15
C ALA A 22 4.59 14.77 -17.95
N ASP A 23 4.35 15.16 -16.69
CA ASP A 23 3.75 16.43 -16.35
C ASP A 23 4.53 17.05 -15.19
N ALA A 24 5.36 18.02 -15.49
CA ALA A 24 6.22 18.68 -14.51
C ALA A 24 5.44 19.50 -13.48
N ASP A 25 4.16 19.79 -13.74
CA ASP A 25 3.35 20.56 -12.82
C ASP A 25 2.78 19.69 -11.69
N VAL A 26 2.76 18.39 -11.85
CA VAL A 26 2.30 17.47 -10.80
C VAL A 26 3.40 17.28 -9.77
N VAL A 27 3.11 17.63 -8.51
CA VAL A 27 4.09 17.58 -7.41
C VAL A 27 3.69 16.60 -6.32
N ALA A 28 2.42 16.17 -6.30
CA ALA A 28 1.90 15.29 -5.27
C ALA A 28 0.65 14.58 -5.76
N PHE A 29 0.21 13.60 -4.98
CA PHE A 29 -1.11 12.99 -5.14
C PHE A 29 -1.88 13.13 -3.84
N GLU A 30 -3.18 13.37 -3.95
CA GLU A 30 -4.09 13.24 -2.84
C GLU A 30 -4.76 11.87 -2.93
N ILE A 31 -4.61 11.07 -1.89
CA ILE A 31 -5.17 9.72 -1.85
C ILE A 31 -6.39 9.75 -0.94
N GLU A 32 -7.54 9.46 -1.53
CA GLU A 32 -8.82 9.47 -0.84
C GLU A 32 -9.31 8.05 -0.62
N HIS A 33 -10.05 7.85 0.48
CA HIS A 33 -10.63 6.57 0.80
C HIS A 33 -11.94 6.79 1.60
N TYR A 34 -12.76 5.75 1.63
CA TYR A 34 -13.86 5.67 2.58
C TYR A 34 -13.41 4.74 3.71
N ALA A 35 -13.15 5.29 4.89
CA ALA A 35 -12.44 4.60 5.97
C ALA A 35 -12.95 3.19 6.25
N ASP A 36 -14.26 3.04 6.50
CA ASP A 36 -14.81 1.73 6.86
C ASP A 36 -14.82 0.76 5.69
N VAL A 37 -15.10 1.25 4.49
CA VAL A 37 -15.14 0.42 3.28
C VAL A 37 -13.74 -0.05 2.92
N THR A 38 -12.77 0.84 2.96
CA THR A 38 -11.38 0.53 2.66
C THR A 38 -10.82 -0.48 3.64
N GLU A 39 -11.01 -0.26 4.94
CA GLU A 39 -10.52 -1.18 5.96
C GLU A 39 -11.13 -2.58 5.79
N ARG A 40 -12.42 -2.67 5.57
CA ARG A 40 -13.08 -3.95 5.33
C ARG A 40 -12.55 -4.67 4.10
N ALA A 41 -12.33 -3.92 3.02
CA ALA A 41 -11.79 -4.48 1.79
C ALA A 41 -10.39 -5.05 1.99
N LEU A 42 -9.54 -4.33 2.72
CA LEU A 42 -8.18 -4.78 2.99
C LEU A 42 -8.17 -6.00 3.92
N ARG A 43 -9.01 -6.01 4.95
CA ARG A 43 -9.17 -7.17 5.84
C ARG A 43 -9.67 -8.38 5.08
N HIS A 44 -10.61 -8.18 4.16
CA HIS A 44 -11.10 -9.25 3.31
C HIS A 44 -10.00 -9.83 2.42
N ALA A 45 -9.19 -8.98 1.82
CA ALA A 45 -8.07 -9.43 0.99
C ALA A 45 -7.08 -10.28 1.79
N VAL A 46 -6.75 -9.87 3.00
CA VAL A 46 -5.87 -10.63 3.90
C VAL A 46 -6.51 -11.98 4.25
N ALA A 47 -7.80 -11.99 4.55
CA ALA A 47 -8.52 -13.23 4.86
C ALA A 47 -8.51 -14.20 3.67
N VAL A 48 -8.75 -13.70 2.46
CA VAL A 48 -8.68 -14.53 1.24
C VAL A 48 -7.28 -15.10 1.06
N ALA A 49 -6.26 -14.27 1.20
CA ALA A 49 -4.87 -14.73 1.07
C ALA A 49 -4.55 -15.83 2.08
N SER A 50 -5.04 -15.69 3.31
CA SER A 50 -4.81 -16.66 4.38
C SER A 50 -5.47 -18.00 4.13
N THR A 51 -6.48 -18.07 3.26
CA THR A 51 -7.08 -19.35 2.84
C THR A 51 -6.29 -20.02 1.73
N ARG A 52 -5.49 -19.26 0.99
CA ARG A 52 -4.73 -19.79 -0.16
C ARG A 52 -3.31 -20.19 0.20
N TRP A 53 -2.70 -19.49 1.14
CA TRP A 53 -1.32 -19.69 1.53
C TRP A 53 -1.20 -19.78 3.04
N ASP A 54 -0.20 -20.52 3.49
CA ASP A 54 0.09 -20.67 4.93
C ASP A 54 0.90 -19.46 5.41
N VAL A 55 0.17 -18.44 5.85
CA VAL A 55 0.71 -17.14 6.26
C VAL A 55 0.63 -17.01 7.78
N GLU A 56 1.69 -16.52 8.40
CA GLU A 56 1.73 -16.33 9.84
C GLU A 56 1.36 -14.91 10.28
N ALA A 57 1.79 -13.90 9.52
CA ALA A 57 1.49 -12.52 9.84
C ALA A 57 1.52 -11.65 8.58
N VAL A 58 0.68 -10.62 8.58
CA VAL A 58 0.64 -9.63 7.51
C VAL A 58 0.60 -8.24 8.14
N LEU A 59 1.45 -7.36 7.64
CA LEU A 59 1.38 -5.92 7.92
C LEU A 59 1.10 -5.21 6.59
N LEU A 60 0.04 -4.43 6.56
CA LEU A 60 -0.34 -3.68 5.38
C LEU A 60 -0.62 -2.25 5.79
N ILE A 61 0.16 -1.32 5.25
CA ILE A 61 0.03 0.11 5.53
C ILE A 61 -0.13 0.83 4.20
N HIS A 62 -1.15 1.67 4.11
CA HIS A 62 -1.35 2.54 2.95
C HIS A 62 -1.57 3.96 3.44
N ARG A 63 -0.80 4.90 2.92
CA ARG A 63 -0.98 6.32 3.25
C ARG A 63 -2.22 6.88 2.58
N ILE A 64 -2.82 7.84 3.25
CA ILE A 64 -3.94 8.63 2.75
C ILE A 64 -3.59 10.11 2.85
N GLY A 65 -4.37 10.95 2.20
CA GLY A 65 -4.10 12.39 2.17
C GLY A 65 -3.05 12.75 1.14
N ILE A 66 -2.32 13.81 1.40
CA ILE A 66 -1.31 14.34 0.46
C ILE A 66 -0.01 13.55 0.60
N VAL A 67 0.45 12.99 -0.51
CA VAL A 67 1.72 12.27 -0.60
C VAL A 67 2.53 12.89 -1.73
N LEU A 68 3.72 13.37 -1.40
CA LEU A 68 4.61 13.99 -2.38
C LEU A 68 5.21 12.93 -3.31
N LEU A 69 5.62 13.35 -4.50
CA LEU A 69 6.31 12.45 -5.44
C LEU A 69 7.55 11.86 -4.78
N SER A 70 7.81 10.60 -5.06
CA SER A 70 8.94 9.83 -4.53
C SER A 70 8.85 9.51 -3.04
N GLU A 71 7.75 9.85 -2.37
CA GLU A 71 7.53 9.39 -1.00
C GLU A 71 6.93 7.99 -0.96
N PRO A 72 7.24 7.19 0.07
CA PRO A 72 6.60 5.90 0.25
C PRO A 72 5.10 6.05 0.46
N VAL A 73 4.31 5.22 -0.18
CA VAL A 73 2.84 5.28 -0.10
C VAL A 73 2.23 3.98 0.41
N VAL A 74 2.89 2.87 0.21
CA VAL A 74 2.37 1.57 0.63
C VAL A 74 3.49 0.67 1.11
N LEU A 75 3.22 -0.07 2.17
CA LEU A 75 4.08 -1.13 2.67
C LEU A 75 3.25 -2.39 2.86
N VAL A 76 3.69 -3.47 2.27
CA VAL A 76 3.14 -4.81 2.51
C VAL A 76 4.27 -5.68 3.04
N ALA A 77 4.07 -6.30 4.19
CA ALA A 77 5.04 -7.22 4.77
C ALA A 77 4.31 -8.51 5.15
N VAL A 78 4.85 -9.65 4.70
CA VAL A 78 4.24 -10.95 4.92
C VAL A 78 5.28 -11.88 5.53
N ALA A 79 4.95 -12.44 6.68
CA ALA A 79 5.76 -13.46 7.34
C ALA A 79 5.12 -14.83 7.14
N ALA A 80 5.95 -15.81 6.77
CA ALA A 80 5.53 -17.18 6.56
C ALA A 80 6.71 -18.13 6.81
N LYS A 81 6.43 -19.41 7.00
CA LYS A 81 7.50 -20.41 7.15
C LYS A 81 8.30 -20.58 5.88
N HIS A 82 7.65 -20.50 4.73
CA HIS A 82 8.26 -20.78 3.43
C HIS A 82 8.14 -19.57 2.51
N ARG A 83 9.18 -19.34 1.73
CA ARG A 83 9.28 -18.19 0.83
C ARG A 83 8.17 -18.11 -0.21
N GLU A 84 7.70 -19.28 -0.70
CA GLU A 84 6.65 -19.31 -1.70
C GLU A 84 5.36 -18.66 -1.18
N ALA A 85 4.93 -19.03 0.02
CA ALA A 85 3.75 -18.44 0.64
C ALA A 85 3.94 -16.94 0.90
N ALA A 86 5.13 -16.55 1.36
CA ALA A 86 5.43 -15.15 1.64
C ALA A 86 5.39 -14.30 0.36
N PHE A 87 6.06 -14.73 -0.70
CA PHE A 87 6.08 -14.01 -1.96
C PHE A 87 4.71 -13.96 -2.63
N SER A 88 4.02 -15.10 -2.68
CA SER A 88 2.71 -15.18 -3.33
C SER A 88 1.68 -14.30 -2.62
N THR A 89 1.66 -14.30 -1.30
CA THR A 89 0.76 -13.45 -0.54
C THR A 89 1.08 -11.97 -0.73
N CYS A 90 2.36 -11.61 -0.70
CA CYS A 90 2.79 -10.25 -0.92
C CYS A 90 2.37 -9.74 -2.31
N GLU A 91 2.56 -10.54 -3.34
CA GLU A 91 2.14 -10.22 -4.70
C GLU A 91 0.62 -10.08 -4.79
N PHE A 92 -0.12 -11.01 -4.23
CA PHE A 92 -1.58 -10.97 -4.22
C PHE A 92 -2.10 -9.68 -3.57
N LEU A 93 -1.58 -9.32 -2.41
CA LEU A 93 -2.01 -8.12 -1.69
C LEU A 93 -1.63 -6.85 -2.44
N THR A 94 -0.45 -6.82 -3.04
CA THR A 94 0.00 -5.69 -3.86
C THR A 94 -0.91 -5.49 -5.07
N ASP A 95 -1.24 -6.56 -5.77
CA ASP A 95 -2.16 -6.52 -6.92
C ASP A 95 -3.56 -6.08 -6.51
N TYR A 96 -4.02 -6.55 -5.36
CA TYR A 96 -5.32 -6.15 -4.83
C TYR A 96 -5.36 -4.64 -4.57
N LEU A 97 -4.32 -4.09 -3.96
CA LEU A 97 -4.24 -2.65 -3.69
C LEU A 97 -4.26 -1.82 -4.97
N LYS A 98 -3.65 -2.32 -6.03
CA LYS A 98 -3.61 -1.60 -7.31
C LYS A 98 -4.91 -1.65 -8.08
N SER A 99 -5.68 -2.74 -7.96
CA SER A 99 -6.80 -3.00 -8.85
C SER A 99 -8.17 -2.97 -8.17
N ARG A 100 -8.26 -3.27 -6.87
CA ARG A 100 -9.55 -3.50 -6.20
C ARG A 100 -9.77 -2.69 -4.94
N ALA A 101 -8.72 -2.21 -4.30
CA ALA A 101 -8.89 -1.42 -3.07
C ALA A 101 -9.59 -0.10 -3.39
N PRO A 102 -10.57 0.31 -2.57
CA PRO A 102 -11.30 1.56 -2.79
C PRO A 102 -10.48 2.77 -2.37
N LEU A 103 -9.41 3.01 -3.12
CA LEU A 103 -8.49 4.13 -2.94
C LEU A 103 -8.45 4.92 -4.24
N TRP A 104 -8.62 6.22 -4.15
CA TRP A 104 -8.62 7.11 -5.30
C TRP A 104 -7.45 8.06 -5.23
N LYS A 105 -6.82 8.30 -6.37
CA LYS A 105 -5.71 9.23 -6.50
C LYS A 105 -6.15 10.43 -7.31
N ARG A 106 -5.81 11.62 -6.83
CA ARG A 106 -6.01 12.87 -7.52
C ARG A 106 -4.67 13.59 -7.63
N GLU A 107 -4.34 14.05 -8.82
CA GLU A 107 -3.12 14.82 -9.04
C GLU A 107 -3.22 16.18 -8.36
N VAL A 108 -2.14 16.59 -7.70
CA VAL A 108 -2.01 17.91 -7.10
C VAL A 108 -0.91 18.65 -7.85
N ARG A 109 -1.27 19.82 -8.40
CA ARG A 109 -0.34 20.66 -9.15
C ARG A 109 0.39 21.62 -8.24
N GLY A 110 1.57 22.06 -8.66
CA GLY A 110 2.44 22.88 -7.83
C GLY A 110 1.81 24.17 -7.33
N ASP A 111 0.96 24.79 -8.15
CA ASP A 111 0.26 26.04 -7.75
C ASP A 111 -0.83 25.80 -6.70
N ALA A 112 -1.41 24.60 -6.67
CA ALA A 112 -2.45 24.25 -5.70
C ALA A 112 -1.89 23.79 -4.36
N ILE A 113 -0.67 23.23 -4.33
CA ILE A 113 -0.12 22.65 -3.10
C ILE A 113 0.18 23.71 -2.06
N SER A 114 0.63 24.89 -2.47
CA SER A 114 0.89 25.99 -1.54
C SER A 114 -0.40 26.42 -0.84
N THR A 115 -1.51 26.44 -1.55
CA THR A 115 -2.82 26.76 -0.99
C THR A 115 -3.26 25.73 0.06
N LEU A 116 -2.96 24.44 -0.17
CA LEU A 116 -3.32 23.37 0.75
C LEU A 116 -2.56 23.48 2.08
N PHE A 117 -1.31 23.92 2.04
CA PHE A 117 -0.48 24.02 3.23
C PHE A 117 -0.51 25.39 3.91
N ASP A 118 -1.00 26.42 3.24
CA ASP A 118 -1.10 27.78 3.78
C ASP A 118 -2.39 28.02 4.57
N ALA A 119 -3.28 27.06 4.58
CA ALA A 119 -4.52 27.15 5.35
C ALA A 119 -4.30 26.86 6.86
#